data_02bec8e20a7cf1d229c3166b27873bec
#
_entry.id   02bec8e20a7cf1d229c3166b27873bec
#
_cell.length_a   1.000
_cell.length_b   1.000
_cell.length_c   1.000
_cell.angle_alpha   90.00
_cell.angle_beta   90.00
_cell.angle_gamma   90.00
#
_symmetry.space_group_name_H-M   'P 1'
#
loop_
_entity.id
_entity.type
_entity.pdbx_description
1 polymer ?
#
loop_
_entity_poly.entity_id
_entity_poly.type
_entity_poly.pdbx_seq_one_letter_code
_entity_poly.pdbx_strand_id
1 'polypeptide(L)'
;MTGGTSGIGKQTALALRRAGYTVYELSRREAGVESLHHIVADITKEETVKKAIDQVMAAEGHIDVLVNNAGFGISGAIEFTTTEDAKRLFDANFFGMVNLNRAVIPIMREAGKGRIVNLSSVAAPVPIPFQAYYSATKAAVNAYTMALANELRPYGVTVCAVQPGDIKTGFTAAREKVIIGDDIYGGRIERSVHRMEHDEQTGMDPAVAGKFIANVAIKRSVKPLYTIGGSYKLFVILSRILPCRFLNWMIGLLYAK
;
A
#
# COMPACT_ATOMS: atom_id res chain seq x y z
N MET A 1 -7.06 -3.06 -10.53
CA MET A 1 -6.34 -2.87 -9.25
C MET A 1 -5.30 -3.95 -9.04
N THR A 2 -4.35 -3.76 -8.14
CA THR A 2 -3.29 -4.76 -7.89
C THR A 2 -3.45 -5.47 -6.56
N GLY A 3 -3.06 -6.75 -6.48
CA GLY A 3 -3.12 -7.57 -5.27
C GLY A 3 -4.54 -7.83 -4.80
N GLY A 4 -5.50 -7.96 -5.70
CA GLY A 4 -6.91 -8.19 -5.42
C GLY A 4 -7.27 -9.62 -5.03
N THR A 5 -6.31 -10.55 -4.98
CA THR A 5 -6.57 -11.96 -4.64
C THR A 5 -6.65 -12.26 -3.14
N SER A 6 -6.19 -11.37 -2.27
CA SER A 6 -6.16 -11.61 -0.81
C SER A 6 -6.26 -10.31 0.00
N GLY A 7 -6.47 -10.45 1.31
CA GLY A 7 -6.40 -9.38 2.30
C GLY A 7 -7.26 -8.15 1.97
N ILE A 8 -6.71 -6.98 2.19
CA ILE A 8 -7.35 -5.67 1.93
C ILE A 8 -7.73 -5.54 0.45
N GLY A 9 -6.83 -5.95 -0.45
CA GLY A 9 -7.07 -5.87 -1.90
C GLY A 9 -8.30 -6.63 -2.33
N LYS A 10 -8.46 -7.89 -1.90
CA LYS A 10 -9.66 -8.70 -2.17
C LYS A 10 -10.94 -8.01 -1.68
N GLN A 11 -10.91 -7.50 -0.46
CA GLN A 11 -12.09 -6.83 0.11
C GLN A 11 -12.41 -5.52 -0.59
N THR A 12 -11.39 -4.77 -1.04
CA THR A 12 -11.57 -3.57 -1.85
C THR A 12 -12.18 -3.91 -3.22
N ALA A 13 -11.66 -4.93 -3.89
CA ALA A 13 -12.16 -5.39 -5.19
C ALA A 13 -13.64 -5.81 -5.11
N LEU A 14 -13.98 -6.62 -4.10
CA LEU A 14 -15.35 -7.06 -3.87
C LEU A 14 -16.28 -5.89 -3.51
N ALA A 15 -15.78 -4.89 -2.78
CA ALA A 15 -16.57 -3.70 -2.46
C ALA A 15 -16.84 -2.83 -3.69
N LEU A 16 -15.83 -2.64 -4.57
CA LEU A 16 -16.00 -1.93 -5.84
C LEU A 16 -16.96 -2.66 -6.78
N ARG A 17 -16.85 -3.99 -6.88
CA ARG A 17 -17.79 -4.80 -7.66
C ARG A 17 -19.22 -4.65 -7.16
N ARG A 18 -19.44 -4.70 -5.84
CA ARG A 18 -20.78 -4.46 -5.22
C ARG A 18 -21.32 -3.06 -5.48
N ALA A 19 -20.43 -2.09 -5.70
CA ALA A 19 -20.79 -0.73 -6.09
C ALA A 19 -21.06 -0.58 -7.61
N GLY A 20 -21.08 -1.68 -8.39
CA GLY A 20 -21.42 -1.69 -9.81
C GLY A 20 -20.23 -1.50 -10.76
N TYR A 21 -18.97 -1.58 -10.28
CA TYR A 21 -17.79 -1.47 -11.13
C TYR A 21 -17.39 -2.82 -11.72
N THR A 22 -16.97 -2.83 -12.98
CA THR A 22 -16.18 -3.92 -13.55
C THR A 22 -14.79 -3.87 -12.96
N VAL A 23 -14.34 -4.93 -12.31
CA VAL A 23 -13.08 -4.93 -11.56
C VAL A 23 -12.10 -5.92 -12.17
N TYR A 24 -10.99 -5.41 -12.68
CA TYR A 24 -9.81 -6.16 -13.10
C TYR A 24 -8.81 -6.17 -11.94
N GLU A 25 -8.40 -7.35 -11.50
CA GLU A 25 -7.35 -7.50 -10.51
C GLU A 25 -6.10 -8.11 -11.13
N LEU A 26 -4.96 -7.52 -10.81
CA LEU A 26 -3.64 -7.90 -11.31
C LEU A 26 -2.82 -8.48 -10.17
N SER A 27 -2.33 -9.71 -10.34
CA SER A 27 -1.41 -10.35 -9.41
C SER A 27 -0.54 -11.39 -10.11
N ARG A 28 0.49 -11.87 -9.42
CA ARG A 28 1.39 -12.93 -9.92
C ARG A 28 0.81 -14.34 -9.80
N ARG A 29 -0.32 -14.49 -9.11
CA ARG A 29 -0.98 -15.79 -8.90
C ARG A 29 -1.65 -16.22 -10.20
N GLU A 30 -1.71 -17.53 -10.44
CA GLU A 30 -2.42 -18.11 -11.59
C GLU A 30 -3.95 -18.08 -11.40
N ALA A 31 -4.42 -18.20 -10.16
CA ALA A 31 -5.84 -18.20 -9.83
C ALA A 31 -6.29 -16.87 -9.23
N GLY A 32 -7.32 -16.30 -9.81
CA GLY A 32 -7.99 -15.09 -9.34
C GLY A 32 -9.13 -15.36 -8.35
N VAL A 33 -9.94 -14.36 -8.11
CA VAL A 33 -11.21 -14.45 -7.37
C VAL A 33 -12.33 -14.62 -8.39
N GLU A 34 -13.14 -15.68 -8.27
CA GLU A 34 -14.17 -16.09 -9.24
C GLU A 34 -15.07 -14.95 -9.76
N SER A 35 -15.33 -13.96 -8.93
CA SER A 35 -16.20 -12.84 -9.27
C SER A 35 -15.49 -11.62 -9.85
N LEU A 36 -14.19 -11.70 -10.14
CA LEU A 36 -13.35 -10.61 -10.64
C LEU A 36 -12.69 -11.02 -11.96
N HIS A 37 -12.40 -10.06 -12.81
CA HIS A 37 -11.54 -10.31 -13.98
C HIS A 37 -10.09 -10.38 -13.52
N HIS A 38 -9.48 -11.55 -13.67
CA HIS A 38 -8.12 -11.79 -13.25
C HIS A 38 -7.13 -11.66 -14.39
N ILE A 39 -6.03 -10.94 -14.18
CA ILE A 39 -4.91 -10.84 -15.12
C ILE A 39 -3.62 -11.18 -14.39
N VAL A 40 -2.89 -12.19 -14.88
CA VAL A 40 -1.58 -12.53 -14.34
C VAL A 40 -0.57 -11.47 -14.77
N ALA A 41 -0.01 -10.75 -13.82
CA ALA A 41 0.99 -9.70 -14.06
C ALA A 41 1.93 -9.52 -12.89
N ASP A 42 3.21 -9.33 -13.19
CA ASP A 42 4.22 -8.86 -12.24
C ASP A 42 4.39 -7.34 -12.41
N ILE A 43 3.93 -6.58 -11.43
CA ILE A 43 3.97 -5.12 -11.48
C ILE A 43 5.38 -4.52 -11.48
N THR A 44 6.39 -5.31 -11.10
CA THR A 44 7.80 -4.89 -11.15
C THR A 44 8.35 -4.90 -12.56
N LYS A 45 7.63 -5.50 -13.52
CA LYS A 45 8.00 -5.62 -14.93
C LYS A 45 7.11 -4.76 -15.80
N GLU A 46 7.64 -3.69 -16.39
CA GLU A 46 6.88 -2.73 -17.22
C GLU A 46 6.14 -3.41 -18.37
N GLU A 47 6.74 -4.43 -18.99
CA GLU A 47 6.14 -5.18 -20.10
C GLU A 47 4.85 -5.93 -19.72
N THR A 48 4.82 -6.55 -18.50
CA THR A 48 3.63 -7.26 -18.03
C THR A 48 2.54 -6.28 -17.63
N VAL A 49 2.91 -5.13 -17.06
CA VAL A 49 1.99 -4.03 -16.75
C VAL A 49 1.36 -3.50 -18.03
N LYS A 50 2.19 -3.20 -19.05
CA LYS A 50 1.68 -2.71 -20.33
C LYS A 50 0.68 -3.68 -20.95
N LYS A 51 1.03 -4.97 -21.04
CA LYS A 51 0.12 -6.01 -21.58
C LYS A 51 -1.20 -6.07 -20.80
N ALA A 52 -1.15 -5.98 -19.48
CA ALA A 52 -2.35 -6.00 -18.64
C ALA A 52 -3.25 -4.78 -18.88
N ILE A 53 -2.66 -3.59 -19.00
CA ILE A 53 -3.43 -2.37 -19.29
C ILE A 53 -3.99 -2.39 -20.72
N ASP A 54 -3.22 -2.83 -21.71
CA ASP A 54 -3.70 -3.00 -23.09
C ASP A 54 -4.90 -3.96 -23.15
N GLN A 55 -4.87 -5.07 -22.39
CA GLN A 55 -5.98 -6.01 -22.29
C GLN A 55 -7.24 -5.37 -21.68
N VAL A 56 -7.10 -4.58 -20.61
CA VAL A 56 -8.23 -3.85 -20.01
C VAL A 56 -8.80 -2.84 -21.01
N MET A 57 -7.94 -2.09 -21.69
CA MET A 57 -8.36 -1.10 -22.68
C MET A 57 -9.05 -1.72 -23.89
N ALA A 58 -8.60 -2.88 -24.35
CA ALA A 58 -9.25 -3.62 -25.43
C ALA A 58 -10.67 -4.10 -25.06
N ALA A 59 -10.88 -4.44 -23.78
CA ALA A 59 -12.18 -4.92 -23.30
C ALA A 59 -13.16 -3.78 -22.96
N GLU A 60 -12.69 -2.70 -22.31
CA GLU A 60 -13.54 -1.68 -21.69
C GLU A 60 -13.43 -0.30 -22.40
N GLY A 61 -12.36 -0.03 -23.11
CA GLY A 61 -12.09 1.25 -23.75
C GLY A 61 -11.73 2.40 -22.81
N HIS A 62 -11.76 2.19 -21.49
CA HIS A 62 -11.45 3.22 -20.49
C HIS A 62 -11.02 2.63 -19.15
N ILE A 63 -10.44 3.46 -18.31
CA ILE A 63 -10.11 3.13 -16.91
C ILE A 63 -10.52 4.31 -16.02
N ASP A 64 -11.53 4.14 -15.18
CA ASP A 64 -11.99 5.19 -14.26
C ASP A 64 -11.19 5.23 -12.96
N VAL A 65 -10.77 4.07 -12.45
CA VAL A 65 -10.12 3.94 -11.13
C VAL A 65 -8.94 2.98 -11.20
N LEU A 66 -7.78 3.42 -10.74
CA LEU A 66 -6.63 2.58 -10.44
C LEU A 66 -6.43 2.49 -8.92
N VAL A 67 -6.38 1.28 -8.36
CA VAL A 67 -6.02 1.03 -6.96
C VAL A 67 -4.71 0.25 -6.91
N ASN A 68 -3.63 0.90 -6.51
CA ASN A 68 -2.32 0.31 -6.28
C ASN A 68 -2.24 -0.22 -4.85
N ASN A 69 -2.52 -1.52 -4.67
CA ASN A 69 -2.55 -2.15 -3.35
C ASN A 69 -1.46 -3.20 -3.16
N ALA A 70 -0.91 -3.79 -4.21
CA ALA A 70 0.11 -4.82 -4.10
C ALA A 70 1.34 -4.33 -3.31
N GLY A 71 1.90 -5.22 -2.48
CA GLY A 71 3.07 -4.95 -1.68
C GLY A 71 3.28 -6.03 -0.63
N PHE A 72 4.46 -6.04 -0.02
CA PHE A 72 4.83 -6.95 1.07
C PHE A 72 5.70 -6.22 2.09
N GLY A 73 6.05 -6.89 3.19
CA GLY A 73 6.89 -6.35 4.26
C GLY A 73 8.15 -7.17 4.48
N ILE A 74 9.23 -6.50 4.85
CA ILE A 74 10.45 -7.09 5.42
C ILE A 74 10.67 -6.46 6.78
N SER A 75 10.93 -7.28 7.79
CA SER A 75 11.28 -6.85 9.14
C SER A 75 12.64 -7.43 9.53
N GLY A 76 13.47 -6.62 10.20
CA GLY A 76 14.80 -6.99 10.66
C GLY A 76 15.65 -5.75 10.94
N ALA A 77 16.82 -5.94 11.55
CA ALA A 77 17.76 -4.85 11.74
C ALA A 77 18.32 -4.38 10.39
N ILE A 78 18.53 -3.07 10.24
CA ILE A 78 19.01 -2.45 8.99
C ILE A 78 20.34 -3.07 8.54
N GLU A 79 21.27 -3.28 9.47
CA GLU A 79 22.60 -3.81 9.15
C GLU A 79 22.60 -5.29 8.71
N PHE A 80 21.55 -6.05 9.02
CA PHE A 80 21.39 -7.45 8.63
C PHE A 80 20.40 -7.67 7.50
N THR A 81 19.73 -6.61 7.04
CA THR A 81 18.86 -6.67 5.86
C THR A 81 19.68 -6.28 4.62
N THR A 82 19.77 -7.17 3.65
CA THR A 82 20.61 -6.97 2.47
C THR A 82 20.11 -5.81 1.60
N THR A 83 21.01 -5.22 0.83
CA THR A 83 20.65 -4.19 -0.17
C THR A 83 19.72 -4.78 -1.24
N GLU A 84 19.89 -6.04 -1.60
CA GLU A 84 19.05 -6.78 -2.54
C GLU A 84 17.63 -6.90 -2.03
N ASP A 85 17.43 -7.25 -0.76
CA ASP A 85 16.11 -7.30 -0.12
C ASP A 85 15.45 -5.93 -0.07
N ALA A 86 16.23 -4.90 0.28
CA ALA A 86 15.73 -3.52 0.28
C ALA A 86 15.29 -3.07 -1.13
N LYS A 87 16.08 -3.36 -2.18
CA LYS A 87 15.72 -3.05 -3.57
C LYS A 87 14.46 -3.81 -3.99
N ARG A 88 14.38 -5.12 -3.73
CA ARG A 88 13.22 -5.94 -4.05
C ARG A 88 11.95 -5.42 -3.38
N LEU A 89 12.06 -4.93 -2.14
CA LEU A 89 10.95 -4.31 -1.43
C LEU A 89 10.51 -3.00 -2.09
N PHE A 90 11.46 -2.14 -2.50
CA PHE A 90 11.18 -0.92 -3.24
C PHE A 90 10.59 -1.21 -4.62
N ASP A 91 11.09 -2.21 -5.33
CA ASP A 91 10.58 -2.61 -6.64
C ASP A 91 9.10 -3.00 -6.56
N ALA A 92 8.72 -3.78 -5.55
CA ALA A 92 7.32 -4.18 -5.39
C ALA A 92 6.43 -3.06 -4.83
N ASN A 93 6.85 -2.38 -3.74
CA ASN A 93 6.00 -1.46 -3.01
C ASN A 93 5.92 -0.06 -3.62
N PHE A 94 6.94 0.35 -4.37
CA PHE A 94 7.05 1.69 -4.93
C PHE A 94 7.14 1.66 -6.47
N PHE A 95 8.16 1.05 -7.06
CA PHE A 95 8.34 1.07 -8.51
C PHE A 95 7.24 0.32 -9.26
N GLY A 96 6.71 -0.77 -8.72
CA GLY A 96 5.54 -1.44 -9.30
C GLY A 96 4.30 -0.54 -9.35
N MET A 97 4.06 0.26 -8.31
CA MET A 97 3.03 1.31 -8.33
C MET A 97 3.35 2.38 -9.39
N VAL A 98 4.60 2.82 -9.51
CA VAL A 98 5.02 3.82 -10.51
C VAL A 98 4.79 3.30 -11.93
N ASN A 99 5.11 2.04 -12.22
CA ASN A 99 4.90 1.42 -13.52
C ASN A 99 3.42 1.47 -13.92
N LEU A 100 2.52 1.12 -13.00
CA LEU A 100 1.07 1.19 -13.25
C LEU A 100 0.58 2.62 -13.44
N ASN A 101 1.04 3.55 -12.59
CA ASN A 101 0.69 4.95 -12.75
C ASN A 101 1.13 5.49 -14.12
N ARG A 102 2.37 5.20 -14.54
CA ARG A 102 2.88 5.61 -15.87
C ARG A 102 2.06 5.06 -17.02
N ALA A 103 1.60 3.80 -16.92
CA ALA A 103 0.77 3.19 -17.94
C ALA A 103 -0.66 3.76 -18.00
N VAL A 104 -1.25 4.13 -16.85
CA VAL A 104 -2.66 4.56 -16.77
C VAL A 104 -2.83 6.08 -16.87
N ILE A 105 -1.86 6.88 -16.43
CA ILE A 105 -1.94 8.35 -16.46
C ILE A 105 -2.27 8.93 -17.85
N PRO A 106 -1.64 8.51 -18.95
CA PRO A 106 -1.99 9.03 -20.28
C PRO A 106 -3.46 8.79 -20.63
N ILE A 107 -3.98 7.60 -20.33
CA ILE A 107 -5.37 7.21 -20.61
C ILE A 107 -6.35 8.13 -19.83
N MET A 108 -6.12 8.29 -18.52
CA MET A 108 -6.98 9.14 -17.68
C MET A 108 -6.87 10.62 -18.06
N ARG A 109 -5.66 11.09 -18.40
CA ARG A 109 -5.42 12.47 -18.80
C ARG A 109 -6.14 12.80 -20.11
N GLU A 110 -6.09 11.92 -21.10
CA GLU A 110 -6.80 12.07 -22.38
C GLU A 110 -8.31 12.03 -22.18
N ALA A 111 -8.80 11.20 -21.28
CA ALA A 111 -10.23 11.15 -20.91
C ALA A 111 -10.68 12.36 -20.08
N GLY A 112 -9.78 13.21 -19.59
CA GLY A 112 -10.09 14.36 -18.73
C GLY A 112 -10.67 13.98 -17.36
N LYS A 113 -10.56 12.72 -16.97
CA LYS A 113 -11.08 12.17 -15.69
C LYS A 113 -10.31 10.93 -15.26
N GLY A 114 -10.28 10.68 -13.96
CA GLY A 114 -9.70 9.44 -13.42
C GLY A 114 -9.44 9.54 -11.92
N ARG A 115 -9.27 8.40 -11.30
CA ARG A 115 -8.92 8.27 -9.90
C ARG A 115 -7.78 7.28 -9.68
N ILE A 116 -6.71 7.73 -9.03
CA ILE A 116 -5.61 6.88 -8.58
C ILE A 116 -5.60 6.83 -7.05
N VAL A 117 -5.64 5.62 -6.49
CA VAL A 117 -5.56 5.37 -5.05
C VAL A 117 -4.33 4.51 -4.77
N ASN A 118 -3.36 5.05 -4.05
CA ASN A 118 -2.13 4.36 -3.69
C ASN A 118 -2.21 3.86 -2.23
N LEU A 119 -1.91 2.60 -1.97
CA LEU A 119 -1.86 2.05 -0.62
C LEU A 119 -0.50 2.34 0.03
N SER A 120 -0.53 3.29 0.95
CA SER A 120 0.56 3.62 1.87
C SER A 120 0.40 2.83 3.20
N SER A 121 0.81 3.40 4.31
CA SER A 121 0.69 2.87 5.67
C SER A 121 0.83 3.99 6.68
N VAL A 122 0.36 3.78 7.91
CA VAL A 122 0.71 4.65 9.06
C VAL A 122 2.20 4.61 9.38
N ALA A 123 2.91 3.57 8.94
CA ALA A 123 4.37 3.47 9.01
C ALA A 123 5.09 4.50 8.11
N ALA A 124 4.38 5.20 7.21
CA ALA A 124 4.97 6.23 6.37
C ALA A 124 5.28 7.53 7.15
N PRO A 125 4.33 8.13 7.89
CA PRO A 125 4.62 9.29 8.74
C PRO A 125 5.27 8.92 10.07
N VAL A 126 5.20 7.65 10.49
CA VAL A 126 5.69 7.17 11.78
C VAL A 126 6.53 5.90 11.56
N PRO A 127 7.84 6.05 11.24
CA PRO A 127 8.71 4.91 10.96
C PRO A 127 8.84 3.98 12.18
N ILE A 128 8.73 2.67 11.92
CA ILE A 128 8.78 1.63 12.95
C ILE A 128 10.19 1.01 12.96
N PRO A 129 10.86 0.90 14.13
CA PRO A 129 12.11 0.16 14.30
C PRO A 129 11.99 -1.26 13.78
N PHE A 130 13.08 -1.82 13.25
CA PHE A 130 13.14 -3.14 12.62
C PHE A 130 12.17 -3.35 11.43
N GLN A 131 11.62 -2.24 10.90
CA GLN A 131 10.80 -2.21 9.69
C GLN A 131 11.14 -0.95 8.85
N ALA A 132 12.38 -0.49 8.90
CA ALA A 132 12.82 0.78 8.33
C ALA A 132 12.61 0.85 6.81
N TYR A 133 13.00 -0.20 6.08
CA TYR A 133 12.86 -0.22 4.61
C TYR A 133 11.39 -0.20 4.17
N TYR A 134 10.51 -0.93 4.87
CA TYR A 134 9.08 -0.87 4.59
C TYR A 134 8.53 0.55 4.85
N SER A 135 8.87 1.14 5.99
CA SER A 135 8.48 2.52 6.32
C SER A 135 8.96 3.51 5.26
N ALA A 136 10.20 3.35 4.78
CA ALA A 136 10.77 4.18 3.72
C ALA A 136 10.00 4.04 2.40
N THR A 137 9.63 2.80 1.98
CA THR A 137 8.80 2.61 0.78
C THR A 137 7.46 3.32 0.90
N LYS A 138 6.82 3.25 2.06
CA LYS A 138 5.50 3.87 2.30
C LYS A 138 5.59 5.39 2.43
N ALA A 139 6.69 5.92 2.96
CA ALA A 139 6.99 7.36 2.94
C ALA A 139 7.19 7.87 1.50
N ALA A 140 7.90 7.11 0.66
CA ALA A 140 8.06 7.41 -0.77
C ALA A 140 6.69 7.43 -1.49
N VAL A 141 5.80 6.47 -1.22
CA VAL A 141 4.43 6.47 -1.75
C VAL A 141 3.66 7.75 -1.36
N ASN A 142 3.78 8.22 -0.11
CA ASN A 142 3.12 9.46 0.31
C ASN A 142 3.64 10.68 -0.45
N ALA A 143 4.97 10.84 -0.51
CA ALA A 143 5.61 11.97 -1.19
C ALA A 143 5.25 11.99 -2.68
N TYR A 144 5.37 10.85 -3.36
CA TYR A 144 5.00 10.67 -4.76
C TYR A 144 3.52 11.01 -5.01
N THR A 145 2.62 10.50 -4.16
CA THR A 145 1.18 10.74 -4.29
C THR A 145 0.83 12.21 -4.20
N MET A 146 1.43 12.94 -3.24
CA MET A 146 1.17 14.36 -3.05
C MET A 146 1.67 15.21 -4.23
N ALA A 147 2.84 14.89 -4.78
CA ALA A 147 3.37 15.54 -5.98
C ALA A 147 2.47 15.26 -7.18
N LEU A 148 2.18 13.99 -7.46
CA LEU A 148 1.37 13.56 -8.59
C LEU A 148 -0.07 14.13 -8.55
N ALA A 149 -0.65 14.29 -7.36
CA ALA A 149 -1.97 14.90 -7.20
C ALA A 149 -2.01 16.36 -7.71
N ASN A 150 -0.92 17.10 -7.56
CA ASN A 150 -0.81 18.47 -8.08
C ASN A 150 -0.53 18.48 -9.58
N GLU A 151 0.32 17.59 -10.08
CA GLU A 151 0.64 17.47 -11.51
C GLU A 151 -0.60 17.14 -12.36
N LEU A 152 -1.46 16.24 -11.84
CA LEU A 152 -2.61 15.76 -12.59
C LEU A 152 -3.91 16.55 -12.38
N ARG A 153 -3.94 17.46 -11.40
CA ARG A 153 -5.13 18.30 -11.12
C ARG A 153 -5.66 19.06 -12.35
N PRO A 154 -4.82 19.69 -13.19
CA PRO A 154 -5.30 20.41 -14.37
C PRO A 154 -5.98 19.49 -15.41
N TYR A 155 -5.73 18.20 -15.34
CA TYR A 155 -6.26 17.21 -16.30
C TYR A 155 -7.49 16.45 -15.76
N GLY A 156 -8.10 16.90 -14.66
CA GLY A 156 -9.27 16.23 -14.09
C GLY A 156 -9.00 14.89 -13.42
N VAL A 157 -7.73 14.47 -13.31
CA VAL A 157 -7.32 13.22 -12.65
C VAL A 157 -7.01 13.50 -11.19
N THR A 158 -7.62 12.74 -10.31
CA THR A 158 -7.43 12.89 -8.86
C THR A 158 -6.60 11.75 -8.30
N VAL A 159 -5.64 12.07 -7.43
CA VAL A 159 -4.73 11.10 -6.83
C VAL A 159 -4.78 11.22 -5.31
N CYS A 160 -4.81 10.08 -4.62
CA CYS A 160 -4.74 10.06 -3.17
C CYS A 160 -4.01 8.80 -2.66
N ALA A 161 -3.47 8.87 -1.45
CA ALA A 161 -3.01 7.70 -0.74
C ALA A 161 -3.89 7.38 0.47
N VAL A 162 -4.02 6.08 0.75
CA VAL A 162 -4.66 5.58 1.95
C VAL A 162 -3.60 4.94 2.83
N GLN A 163 -3.60 5.30 4.10
CA GLN A 163 -2.68 4.85 5.15
C GLN A 163 -3.43 3.93 6.11
N PRO A 164 -3.49 2.62 5.87
CA PRO A 164 -3.99 1.67 6.85
C PRO A 164 -3.06 1.62 8.07
N GLY A 165 -3.66 1.41 9.25
CA GLY A 165 -2.95 0.89 10.42
C GLY A 165 -2.90 -0.64 10.37
N ASP A 166 -2.94 -1.28 11.54
CA ASP A 166 -2.90 -2.74 11.64
C ASP A 166 -4.22 -3.36 11.18
N ILE A 167 -4.12 -4.29 10.22
CA ILE A 167 -5.25 -4.97 9.60
C ILE A 167 -4.99 -6.48 9.64
N LYS A 168 -5.94 -7.23 10.15
CA LYS A 168 -5.87 -8.70 10.25
C LYS A 168 -5.93 -9.36 8.87
N THR A 169 -4.78 -9.61 8.27
CA THR A 169 -4.66 -10.22 6.94
C THR A 169 -3.53 -11.24 6.86
N GLY A 170 -3.41 -11.93 5.73
CA GLY A 170 -2.25 -12.78 5.44
C GLY A 170 -0.95 -12.00 5.21
N PHE A 171 -0.94 -10.68 5.29
CA PHE A 171 0.27 -9.84 5.19
C PHE A 171 1.28 -10.19 6.29
N THR A 172 0.80 -10.40 7.53
CA THR A 172 1.62 -10.80 8.67
C THR A 172 2.39 -12.09 8.41
N ALA A 173 1.69 -13.12 7.91
CA ALA A 173 2.31 -14.41 7.57
C ALA A 173 3.24 -14.33 6.34
N ALA A 174 2.95 -13.41 5.42
CA ALA A 174 3.75 -13.20 4.21
C ALA A 174 4.95 -12.25 4.43
N ARG A 175 5.07 -11.62 5.62
CA ARG A 175 6.22 -10.79 5.96
C ARG A 175 7.48 -11.63 6.02
N GLU A 176 8.51 -11.16 5.34
CA GLU A 176 9.84 -11.74 5.46
C GLU A 176 10.52 -11.23 6.74
N LYS A 177 11.11 -12.14 7.51
CA LYS A 177 11.70 -11.86 8.82
C LYS A 177 13.19 -12.14 8.78
N VAL A 178 13.98 -11.11 8.95
CA VAL A 178 15.44 -11.19 9.10
C VAL A 178 15.74 -11.12 10.61
N ILE A 179 15.88 -12.30 11.23
CA ILE A 179 16.15 -12.43 12.69
C ILE A 179 17.65 -12.52 12.96
N ILE A 180 18.48 -12.49 11.92
CA ILE A 180 19.94 -12.51 12.05
C ILE A 180 20.38 -11.33 12.93
N GLY A 181 21.28 -11.62 13.89
CA GLY A 181 21.80 -10.62 14.82
C GLY A 181 20.89 -10.29 15.99
N ASP A 182 19.82 -11.05 16.22
CA ASP A 182 18.93 -10.81 17.36
C ASP A 182 19.63 -10.97 18.70
N ASP A 183 20.60 -11.88 18.80
CA ASP A 183 21.50 -12.05 19.95
C ASP A 183 22.33 -10.77 20.22
N ILE A 184 22.86 -10.14 19.15
CA ILE A 184 23.62 -8.88 19.22
C ILE A 184 22.71 -7.75 19.69
N TYR A 185 21.44 -7.76 19.27
CA TYR A 185 20.41 -6.79 19.66
C TYR A 185 19.72 -7.16 20.99
N GLY A 186 20.17 -8.20 21.70
CA GLY A 186 19.60 -8.63 22.99
C GLY A 186 18.14 -9.06 22.90
N GLY A 187 17.75 -9.74 21.80
CA GLY A 187 16.39 -10.23 21.57
C GLY A 187 15.39 -9.18 21.12
N ARG A 188 15.85 -7.96 20.78
CA ARG A 188 14.96 -6.82 20.44
C ARG A 188 14.34 -6.94 19.06
N ILE A 189 15.00 -7.58 18.11
CA ILE A 189 14.47 -7.77 16.74
C ILE A 189 13.24 -8.68 16.83
N GLU A 190 13.38 -9.83 17.47
CA GLU A 190 12.29 -10.79 17.60
C GLU A 190 11.11 -10.23 18.40
N ARG A 191 11.38 -9.58 19.54
CA ARG A 191 10.32 -8.90 20.31
C ARG A 191 9.56 -7.86 19.50
N SER A 192 10.26 -7.05 18.71
CA SER A 192 9.63 -6.05 17.84
C SER A 192 8.76 -6.70 16.75
N VAL A 193 9.27 -7.77 16.13
CA VAL A 193 8.52 -8.52 15.12
C VAL A 193 7.25 -9.12 15.72
N HIS A 194 7.38 -9.79 16.87
CA HIS A 194 6.22 -10.35 17.57
C HIS A 194 5.20 -9.28 17.98
N ARG A 195 5.65 -8.11 18.39
CA ARG A 195 4.75 -6.99 18.69
C ARG A 195 3.98 -6.55 17.47
N MET A 196 4.64 -6.34 16.33
CA MET A 196 3.98 -6.00 15.07
C MET A 196 2.98 -7.07 14.63
N GLU A 197 3.34 -8.36 14.75
CA GLU A 197 2.45 -9.47 14.43
C GLU A 197 1.20 -9.50 15.30
N HIS A 198 1.38 -9.29 16.60
CA HIS A 198 0.27 -9.22 17.55
C HIS A 198 -0.68 -8.08 17.19
N ASP A 199 -0.15 -6.87 16.96
CA ASP A 199 -0.94 -5.69 16.63
C ASP A 199 -1.71 -5.89 15.32
N GLU A 200 -1.09 -6.50 14.31
CA GLU A 200 -1.76 -6.85 13.04
C GLU A 200 -2.84 -7.94 13.20
N GLN A 201 -2.55 -9.00 13.96
CA GLN A 201 -3.51 -10.10 14.18
C GLN A 201 -4.73 -9.67 15.00
N THR A 202 -4.56 -8.68 15.86
CA THR A 202 -5.63 -8.08 16.65
C THR A 202 -6.21 -6.81 15.98
N GLY A 203 -5.67 -6.46 14.81
CA GLY A 203 -6.04 -5.27 14.06
C GLY A 203 -7.43 -5.32 13.43
N MET A 204 -7.73 -4.30 12.65
CA MET A 204 -9.03 -4.11 12.00
C MET A 204 -9.36 -5.24 11.02
N ASP A 205 -10.65 -5.56 10.89
CA ASP A 205 -11.14 -6.47 9.86
C ASP A 205 -10.83 -5.90 8.45
N PRO A 206 -10.25 -6.71 7.55
CA PRO A 206 -9.95 -6.30 6.19
C PRO A 206 -11.19 -5.88 5.38
N ALA A 207 -12.38 -6.36 5.71
CA ALA A 207 -13.60 -5.93 5.04
C ALA A 207 -13.94 -4.46 5.34
N VAL A 208 -13.68 -3.99 6.56
CA VAL A 208 -13.86 -2.59 6.96
C VAL A 208 -12.86 -1.70 6.19
N ALA A 209 -11.59 -2.12 6.14
CA ALA A 209 -10.56 -1.41 5.39
C ALA A 209 -10.85 -1.38 3.89
N GLY A 210 -11.23 -2.52 3.30
CA GLY A 210 -11.59 -2.63 1.88
C GLY A 210 -12.78 -1.75 1.50
N LYS A 211 -13.83 -1.74 2.32
CA LYS A 211 -14.99 -0.85 2.13
C LYS A 211 -14.59 0.63 2.19
N PHE A 212 -13.70 0.99 3.13
CA PHE A 212 -13.20 2.36 3.24
C PHE A 212 -12.42 2.78 1.98
N ILE A 213 -11.52 1.93 1.49
CA ILE A 213 -10.73 2.20 0.29
C ILE A 213 -11.63 2.30 -0.95
N ALA A 214 -12.59 1.39 -1.11
CA ALA A 214 -13.56 1.45 -2.18
C ALA A 214 -14.36 2.77 -2.15
N ASN A 215 -14.82 3.19 -0.98
CA ASN A 215 -15.52 4.48 -0.83
C ASN A 215 -14.63 5.67 -1.19
N VAL A 216 -13.33 5.64 -0.84
CA VAL A 216 -12.37 6.69 -1.27
C VAL A 216 -12.19 6.67 -2.78
N ALA A 217 -12.11 5.49 -3.39
CA ALA A 217 -11.92 5.32 -4.83
C ALA A 217 -13.07 5.92 -5.65
N ILE A 218 -14.32 5.84 -5.17
CA ILE A 218 -15.51 6.31 -5.89
C ILE A 218 -16.06 7.66 -5.39
N LYS A 219 -15.44 8.24 -4.36
CA LYS A 219 -15.89 9.51 -3.77
C LYS A 219 -15.72 10.67 -4.76
N ARG A 220 -16.70 11.60 -4.81
CA ARG A 220 -16.66 12.77 -5.71
C ARG A 220 -15.39 13.63 -5.53
N SER A 221 -14.98 13.87 -4.29
CA SER A 221 -13.80 14.68 -3.97
C SER A 221 -12.93 13.95 -2.94
N VAL A 222 -11.62 14.00 -3.10
CA VAL A 222 -10.65 13.35 -2.21
C VAL A 222 -9.61 14.30 -1.65
N LYS A 223 -9.15 13.99 -0.45
CA LYS A 223 -7.94 14.56 0.14
C LYS A 223 -6.71 13.80 -0.38
N PRO A 224 -5.53 14.41 -0.42
CA PRO A 224 -4.32 13.72 -0.84
C PRO A 224 -3.98 12.49 0.03
N LEU A 225 -4.23 12.55 1.35
CA LEU A 225 -3.93 11.47 2.29
C LEU A 225 -5.15 11.15 3.16
N TYR A 226 -5.39 9.85 3.34
CA TYR A 226 -6.39 9.29 4.24
C TYR A 226 -5.75 8.31 5.20
N THR A 227 -6.14 8.33 6.47
CA THR A 227 -5.75 7.33 7.47
C THR A 227 -6.98 6.52 7.88
N ILE A 228 -6.86 5.19 7.96
CA ILE A 228 -7.93 4.31 8.43
C ILE A 228 -7.76 4.04 9.93
N GLY A 229 -8.86 4.07 10.67
CA GLY A 229 -8.91 3.85 12.11
C GLY A 229 -8.81 5.15 12.92
N GLY A 230 -9.60 5.26 14.00
CA GLY A 230 -9.66 6.47 14.83
C GLY A 230 -8.37 6.73 15.59
N SER A 231 -7.83 5.70 16.25
CA SER A 231 -6.55 5.77 16.97
C SER A 231 -5.38 6.13 16.07
N TYR A 232 -5.32 5.52 14.87
CA TYR A 232 -4.27 5.83 13.88
C TYR A 232 -4.36 7.24 13.31
N LYS A 233 -5.59 7.77 13.12
CA LYS A 233 -5.78 9.18 12.73
C LYS A 233 -5.21 10.13 13.78
N LEU A 234 -5.52 9.88 15.05
CA LEU A 234 -4.98 10.66 16.16
C LEU A 234 -3.45 10.59 16.17
N PHE A 235 -2.90 9.39 16.02
CA PHE A 235 -1.45 9.17 16.04
C PHE A 235 -0.74 9.89 14.86
N VAL A 236 -1.30 9.84 13.66
CA VAL A 236 -0.79 10.59 12.49
C VAL A 236 -0.93 12.11 12.69
N ILE A 237 -1.97 12.60 13.36
CA ILE A 237 -2.08 14.03 13.70
C ILE A 237 -1.01 14.41 14.71
N LEU A 238 -0.85 13.64 15.78
CA LEU A 238 0.17 13.86 16.80
C LEU A 238 1.59 13.84 16.22
N SER A 239 1.87 12.96 15.26
CA SER A 239 3.18 12.91 14.61
C SER A 239 3.56 14.20 13.84
N ARG A 240 2.58 15.04 13.51
CA ARG A 240 2.80 16.33 12.85
C ARG A 240 2.97 17.50 13.81
N ILE A 241 2.55 17.33 15.06
CA ILE A 241 2.51 18.40 16.08
C ILE A 241 3.61 18.20 17.11
N LEU A 242 3.87 16.95 17.50
CA LEU A 242 4.86 16.62 18.52
C LEU A 242 6.29 16.85 18.02
N PRO A 243 7.20 17.30 18.89
CA PRO A 243 8.62 17.34 18.56
C PRO A 243 9.13 15.97 18.11
N CYS A 244 9.87 15.93 17.01
CA CYS A 244 10.37 14.69 16.40
C CYS A 244 11.13 13.81 17.41
N ARG A 245 11.94 14.40 18.28
CA ARG A 245 12.68 13.68 19.34
C ARG A 245 11.74 12.93 20.29
N PHE A 246 10.63 13.55 20.69
CA PHE A 246 9.67 12.94 21.60
C PHE A 246 8.89 11.81 20.91
N LEU A 247 8.42 12.04 19.69
CA LEU A 247 7.75 11.02 18.90
C LEU A 247 8.65 9.80 18.67
N ASN A 248 9.89 10.01 18.23
CA ASN A 248 10.84 8.93 17.96
C ASN A 248 11.17 8.13 19.24
N TRP A 249 11.29 8.81 20.39
CA TRP A 249 11.46 8.15 21.68
C TRP A 249 10.25 7.26 22.05
N MET A 250 9.03 7.76 21.87
CA MET A 250 7.80 6.97 22.12
C MET A 250 7.74 5.71 21.24
N ILE A 251 8.06 5.85 19.95
CA ILE A 251 8.08 4.71 19.01
C ILE A 251 9.14 3.70 19.44
N GLY A 252 10.32 4.17 19.87
CA GLY A 252 11.37 3.32 20.42
C GLY A 252 10.91 2.51 21.64
N LEU A 253 10.12 3.13 22.54
CA LEU A 253 9.54 2.44 23.70
C LEU A 253 8.53 1.34 23.30
N LEU A 254 7.80 1.53 22.21
CA LEU A 254 6.78 0.59 21.74
C LEU A 254 7.35 -0.61 20.99
N TYR A 255 8.39 -0.37 20.17
CA TYR A 255 8.86 -1.35 19.19
C TYR A 255 10.36 -1.69 19.29
N ALA A 256 11.14 -1.06 20.16
CA ALA A 256 12.59 -1.27 20.23
C ALA A 256 13.10 -1.59 21.66
N LYS A 257 12.23 -2.04 22.54
CA LYS A 257 12.60 -2.52 23.89
C LYS A 257 12.97 -3.99 23.89
#